data_7a0dd1527a7f6aeab1dbdeb9dba97528
#
_entry.id   7a0dd1527a7f6aeab1dbdeb9dba97528
#
_cell.length_a   1.000
_cell.length_b   1.000
_cell.length_c   1.000
_cell.angle_alpha   90.00
_cell.angle_beta   90.00
_cell.angle_gamma   90.00
#
_symmetry.space_group_name_H-M   'P 1'
#
loop_
_entity.id
_entity.type
_entity.pdbx_description
1 polymer ?
#
loop_
_entity_poly.entity_id
_entity_poly.type
_entity_poly.pdbx_seq_one_letter_code
_entity_poly.pdbx_strand_id
1 'polypeptide(L)'
;MPSKKRKFGNAGETIAAHYLNNKGYEVIGTNYLKPWGEIDIIAKKKDMLVFCEVKTRERKHVEHYLAEASVNRSKIRKLQKICETYLLEKRYPIHQKWQIDVISVAVDKENKKALVKHFENVVWERVY
;
A
#
# COMPACT_ATOMS: atom_id res chain seq x y z
N MET A 1 16.70 -16.47 -5.06
CA MET A 1 15.50 -16.28 -5.91
C MET A 1 14.27 -16.03 -5.06
N PRO A 2 13.44 -15.06 -5.39
CA PRO A 2 12.19 -14.87 -4.66
C PRO A 2 11.25 -16.05 -4.89
N SER A 3 10.44 -16.36 -3.88
CA SER A 3 9.41 -17.38 -3.97
C SER A 3 8.33 -16.95 -4.97
N LYS A 4 7.48 -17.89 -5.43
CA LYS A 4 6.35 -17.57 -6.30
C LYS A 4 5.45 -16.50 -5.68
N LYS A 5 5.21 -16.61 -4.37
CA LYS A 5 4.38 -15.64 -3.62
C LYS A 5 5.00 -14.24 -3.66
N ARG A 6 6.30 -14.15 -3.51
CA ARG A 6 7.01 -12.87 -3.54
C ARG A 6 7.02 -12.25 -4.94
N LYS A 7 7.22 -13.06 -5.97
CA LYS A 7 7.15 -12.58 -7.36
C LYS A 7 5.76 -12.03 -7.69
N PHE A 8 4.73 -12.70 -7.22
CA PHE A 8 3.35 -12.25 -7.41
C PHE A 8 3.11 -10.91 -6.71
N GLY A 9 3.58 -10.78 -5.46
CA GLY A 9 3.49 -9.53 -4.72
C GLY A 9 4.25 -8.39 -5.39
N ASN A 10 5.46 -8.67 -5.92
CA ASN A 10 6.25 -7.65 -6.62
C ASN A 10 5.56 -7.15 -7.89
N ALA A 11 4.87 -8.04 -8.62
CA ALA A 11 4.07 -7.65 -9.78
C ALA A 11 2.94 -6.71 -9.36
N GLY A 12 2.26 -7.00 -8.25
CA GLY A 12 1.22 -6.15 -7.71
C GLY A 12 1.74 -4.79 -7.30
N GLU A 13 2.90 -4.73 -6.67
CA GLU A 13 3.53 -3.47 -6.28
C GLU A 13 3.90 -2.63 -7.50
N THR A 14 4.39 -3.26 -8.56
CA THR A 14 4.70 -2.56 -9.81
C THR A 14 3.44 -1.96 -10.43
N ILE A 15 2.36 -2.72 -10.47
CA ILE A 15 1.07 -2.25 -10.98
C ILE A 15 0.55 -1.08 -10.12
N ALA A 16 0.63 -1.21 -8.80
CA ALA A 16 0.21 -0.17 -7.89
C ALA A 16 1.02 1.12 -8.07
N ALA A 17 2.33 1.00 -8.25
CA ALA A 17 3.20 2.17 -8.47
C ALA A 17 2.82 2.89 -9.78
N HIS A 18 2.58 2.16 -10.86
CA HIS A 18 2.12 2.74 -12.12
C HIS A 18 0.78 3.43 -11.96
N TYR A 19 -0.16 2.78 -11.26
CA TYR A 19 -1.46 3.37 -10.96
C TYR A 19 -1.31 4.71 -10.24
N LEU A 20 -0.47 4.75 -9.20
CA LEU A 20 -0.24 5.97 -8.42
C LEU A 20 0.37 7.08 -9.29
N ASN A 21 1.37 6.76 -10.09
CA ASN A 21 1.99 7.73 -10.99
C ASN A 21 0.96 8.33 -11.96
N ASN A 22 0.09 7.48 -12.51
CA ASN A 22 -0.96 7.92 -13.43
C ASN A 22 -2.01 8.80 -12.74
N LYS A 23 -2.16 8.69 -11.43
CA LYS A 23 -3.10 9.50 -10.65
C LYS A 23 -2.46 10.77 -10.06
N GLY A 24 -1.22 11.06 -10.43
CA GLY A 24 -0.54 12.27 -10.00
C GLY A 24 0.25 12.14 -8.72
N TYR A 25 0.43 10.93 -8.20
CA TYR A 25 1.32 10.68 -7.07
C TYR A 25 2.75 10.52 -7.55
N GLU A 26 3.69 11.00 -6.76
CA GLU A 26 5.12 10.74 -6.98
C GLU A 26 5.54 9.60 -6.04
N VAL A 27 5.94 8.47 -6.59
CA VAL A 27 6.46 7.35 -5.79
C VAL A 27 7.89 7.70 -5.40
N ILE A 28 8.14 7.87 -4.10
CA ILE A 28 9.44 8.29 -3.59
C ILE A 28 10.22 7.15 -2.91
N GLY A 29 9.58 6.02 -2.68
CA GLY A 29 10.25 4.86 -2.10
C GLY A 29 9.39 3.62 -2.16
N THR A 30 10.04 2.47 -2.05
CA THR A 30 9.37 1.17 -2.01
C THR A 30 10.06 0.27 -0.99
N ASN A 31 9.29 -0.66 -0.45
CA ASN A 31 9.82 -1.74 0.40
C ASN A 31 10.69 -1.23 1.57
N TYR A 32 10.14 -0.28 2.31
CA TYR A 32 10.78 0.21 3.53
C TYR A 32 10.58 -0.84 4.62
N LEU A 33 11.63 -1.55 4.97
CA LEU A 33 11.59 -2.71 5.85
C LEU A 33 12.32 -2.48 7.15
N LYS A 34 11.65 -2.84 8.26
CA LYS A 34 12.23 -2.92 9.59
C LYS A 34 11.80 -4.26 10.21
N PRO A 35 12.48 -4.74 11.28
CA PRO A 35 12.07 -6.00 11.90
C PRO A 35 10.60 -6.04 12.35
N TRP A 36 10.00 -4.89 12.64
CA TRP A 36 8.63 -4.82 13.15
C TRP A 36 7.60 -4.42 12.10
N GLY A 37 7.99 -4.26 10.83
CA GLY A 37 7.00 -3.94 9.81
C GLY A 37 7.60 -3.51 8.48
N GLU A 38 6.73 -3.32 7.51
CA GLU A 38 7.09 -2.94 6.14
C GLU A 38 6.09 -1.95 5.57
N ILE A 39 6.59 -1.01 4.77
CA ILE A 39 5.76 -0.15 3.94
C ILE A 39 6.05 -0.50 2.50
N ASP A 40 5.03 -0.91 1.76
CA ASP A 40 5.21 -1.38 0.38
C ASP A 40 5.56 -0.25 -0.57
N ILE A 41 4.82 0.86 -0.51
CA ILE A 41 5.05 2.03 -1.37
C ILE A 41 4.92 3.29 -0.52
N ILE A 42 5.83 4.23 -0.73
CA ILE A 42 5.76 5.56 -0.16
C ILE A 42 5.60 6.54 -1.31
N ALA A 43 4.54 7.32 -1.27
CA ALA A 43 4.21 8.27 -2.33
C ALA A 43 3.95 9.65 -1.76
N LYS A 44 4.01 10.63 -2.64
CA LYS A 44 3.74 12.02 -2.28
C LYS A 44 2.79 12.62 -3.29
N LYS A 45 1.79 13.33 -2.80
CA LYS A 45 0.87 14.09 -3.64
C LYS A 45 0.67 15.46 -2.99
N LYS A 46 1.11 16.52 -3.66
CA LYS A 46 1.15 17.87 -3.08
C LYS A 46 2.00 17.85 -1.81
N ASP A 47 1.44 18.24 -0.66
CA ASP A 47 2.13 18.25 0.63
C ASP A 47 1.84 17.02 1.49
N MET A 48 1.11 16.05 0.95
CA MET A 48 0.68 14.84 1.67
C MET A 48 1.60 13.66 1.37
N LEU A 49 2.14 13.03 2.42
CA LEU A 49 2.79 11.74 2.31
C LEU A 49 1.75 10.63 2.40
N VAL A 50 1.83 9.66 1.50
CA VAL A 50 0.88 8.57 1.44
C VAL A 50 1.66 7.26 1.54
N PHE A 51 1.41 6.52 2.61
CA PHE A 51 2.02 5.22 2.85
C PHE A 51 1.05 4.14 2.41
N CYS A 52 1.44 3.35 1.43
CA CYS A 52 0.54 2.39 0.80
C CYS A 52 0.91 0.96 1.16
N GLU A 53 -0.09 0.20 1.58
CA GLU A 53 0.00 -1.25 1.64
C GLU A 53 -0.62 -1.81 0.38
N VAL A 54 0.09 -2.72 -0.29
CA VAL A 54 -0.38 -3.33 -1.53
C VAL A 54 -0.80 -4.76 -1.25
N LYS A 55 -2.02 -5.09 -1.62
CA LYS A 55 -2.55 -6.44 -1.53
C LYS A 55 -2.80 -6.98 -2.92
N THR A 56 -2.17 -8.10 -3.24
CA THR A 56 -2.28 -8.72 -4.56
C THR A 56 -3.04 -10.04 -4.45
N ARG A 57 -4.03 -10.23 -5.31
CA ARG A 57 -4.85 -11.43 -5.37
C ARG A 57 -5.09 -11.82 -6.82
N GLU A 58 -5.42 -13.08 -7.05
CA GLU A 58 -5.90 -13.51 -8.35
C GLU A 58 -7.35 -13.10 -8.52
N ARG A 59 -7.73 -12.71 -9.73
CA ARG A 59 -9.08 -12.21 -10.03
C ARG A 59 -10.20 -13.20 -9.70
N LYS A 60 -9.93 -14.49 -9.80
CA LYS A 60 -10.91 -15.52 -9.44
C LYS A 60 -11.36 -15.47 -7.98
N HIS A 61 -10.66 -14.69 -7.14
CA HIS A 61 -10.98 -14.51 -5.73
C HIS A 61 -11.51 -13.12 -5.43
N VAL A 62 -12.19 -12.49 -6.39
CA VAL A 62 -12.66 -11.10 -6.27
C VAL A 62 -13.49 -10.85 -5.01
N GLU A 63 -14.36 -11.78 -4.64
CA GLU A 63 -15.20 -11.63 -3.44
C GLU A 63 -14.35 -11.60 -2.16
N HIS A 64 -13.39 -12.52 -2.04
CA HIS A 64 -12.43 -12.52 -0.95
C HIS A 64 -11.55 -11.27 -0.98
N TYR A 65 -11.19 -10.85 -2.17
CA TYR A 65 -10.42 -9.66 -2.40
C TYR A 65 -11.07 -8.42 -1.78
N LEU A 66 -12.37 -8.23 -2.00
CA LEU A 66 -13.09 -7.09 -1.44
C LEU A 66 -13.16 -7.16 0.10
N ALA A 67 -13.39 -8.33 0.66
CA ALA A 67 -13.44 -8.53 2.10
C ALA A 67 -12.08 -8.33 2.76
N GLU A 68 -11.02 -8.84 2.13
CA GLU A 68 -9.65 -8.75 2.65
C GLU A 68 -9.03 -7.35 2.50
N ALA A 69 -9.61 -6.51 1.67
CA ALA A 69 -9.16 -5.13 1.53
C ALA A 69 -9.37 -4.35 2.82
N SER A 70 -10.30 -4.78 3.67
CA SER A 70 -10.47 -4.16 4.97
C SER A 70 -9.33 -4.61 5.91
N VAL A 71 -8.64 -3.62 6.48
CA VAL A 71 -7.49 -3.85 7.36
C VAL A 71 -7.96 -3.76 8.81
N ASN A 72 -7.64 -4.75 9.65
CA ASN A 72 -8.04 -4.75 11.05
C ASN A 72 -7.22 -3.75 11.88
N ARG A 73 -7.69 -3.44 13.09
CA ARG A 73 -7.06 -2.45 13.97
C ARG A 73 -5.62 -2.79 14.33
N SER A 74 -5.34 -4.07 14.59
CA SER A 74 -4.00 -4.52 14.94
C SER A 74 -3.01 -4.23 13.81
N LYS A 75 -3.41 -4.52 12.58
CA LYS A 75 -2.57 -4.27 11.41
C LYS A 75 -2.39 -2.77 11.16
N ILE A 76 -3.43 -1.98 11.34
CA ILE A 76 -3.35 -0.52 11.23
C ILE A 76 -2.35 0.05 12.24
N ARG A 77 -2.38 -0.41 13.49
CA ARG A 77 -1.42 0.03 14.51
C ARG A 77 0.02 -0.28 14.12
N LYS A 78 0.25 -1.46 13.58
CA LYS A 78 1.60 -1.85 13.10
C LYS A 78 2.04 -0.96 11.94
N LEU A 79 1.14 -0.67 11.02
CA LEU A 79 1.41 0.24 9.90
C LEU A 79 1.70 1.66 10.39
N GLN A 80 0.90 2.16 11.33
CA GLN A 80 1.14 3.48 11.92
C GLN A 80 2.52 3.56 12.54
N LYS A 81 2.92 2.52 13.28
CA LYS A 81 4.23 2.48 13.93
C LYS A 81 5.38 2.54 12.92
N ILE A 82 5.29 1.77 11.85
CA ILE A 82 6.36 1.77 10.83
C ILE A 82 6.38 3.09 10.07
N CYS A 83 5.22 3.70 9.82
CA CYS A 83 5.14 5.02 9.19
C CYS A 83 5.78 6.10 10.07
N GLU A 84 5.51 6.07 11.37
CA GLU A 84 6.13 6.99 12.33
C GLU A 84 7.65 6.82 12.36
N THR A 85 8.11 5.57 12.29
CA THR A 85 9.55 5.26 12.20
C THR A 85 10.17 5.91 10.96
N TYR A 86 9.49 5.79 9.82
CA TYR A 86 9.95 6.41 8.57
C TYR A 86 10.06 7.93 8.70
N LEU A 87 9.01 8.55 9.24
CA LEU A 87 8.97 10.00 9.39
C LEU A 87 10.11 10.52 10.28
N LEU A 88 10.39 9.82 11.39
CA LEU A 88 11.47 10.16 12.29
C LEU A 88 12.84 9.94 11.64
N GLU A 89 13.03 8.80 11.03
CA GLU A 89 14.31 8.44 10.38
C GLU A 89 14.66 9.42 9.26
N LYS A 90 13.68 9.82 8.47
CA LYS A 90 13.87 10.75 7.36
C LYS A 90 13.76 12.22 7.77
N ARG A 91 13.59 12.48 9.05
CA ARG A 91 13.56 13.83 9.64
C ARG A 91 12.48 14.75 9.07
N TYR A 92 11.30 14.21 8.83
CA TYR A 92 10.16 15.03 8.46
C TYR A 92 9.71 15.89 9.64
N PRO A 93 9.20 17.10 9.38
CA PRO A 93 8.69 17.94 10.46
C PRO A 93 7.48 17.27 11.14
N ILE A 94 7.31 17.56 12.43
CA ILE A 94 6.28 16.93 13.26
C ILE A 94 4.87 17.16 12.73
N HIS A 95 4.65 18.24 12.02
CA HIS A 95 3.35 18.58 11.44
C HIS A 95 3.19 18.13 9.99
N GLN A 96 4.10 17.29 9.48
CA GLN A 96 3.98 16.73 8.13
C GLN A 96 2.66 15.97 7.99
N LYS A 97 1.87 16.31 6.99
CA LYS A 97 0.62 15.59 6.69
C LYS A 97 0.93 14.24 6.08
N TRP A 98 0.26 13.21 6.57
CA TRP A 98 0.43 11.86 6.04
C TRP A 98 -0.80 11.02 6.28
N GLN A 99 -0.95 9.98 5.48
CA GLN A 99 -2.05 9.03 5.62
C GLN A 99 -1.62 7.66 5.15
N ILE A 100 -2.41 6.65 5.51
CA ILE A 100 -2.20 5.27 5.10
C ILE A 100 -3.29 4.89 4.12
N ASP A 101 -2.89 4.42 2.94
CA ASP A 101 -3.79 3.93 1.92
C ASP A 101 -3.57 2.42 1.72
N VAL A 102 -4.59 1.73 1.24
CA VAL A 102 -4.48 0.35 0.82
C VAL A 102 -4.78 0.29 -0.67
N ILE A 103 -3.90 -0.34 -1.42
CA ILE A 103 -4.10 -0.56 -2.86
C ILE A 103 -4.24 -2.06 -3.09
N SER A 104 -5.40 -2.46 -3.54
CA SER A 104 -5.68 -3.85 -3.84
C SER A 104 -5.57 -4.09 -5.34
N VAL A 105 -4.77 -5.08 -5.71
CA VAL A 105 -4.52 -5.42 -7.11
C VAL A 105 -5.01 -6.84 -7.36
N ALA A 106 -6.02 -6.97 -8.21
CA ALA A 106 -6.51 -8.27 -8.65
C ALA A 106 -5.97 -8.55 -10.05
N VAL A 107 -5.18 -9.61 -10.17
CA VAL A 107 -4.51 -9.96 -11.42
C VAL A 107 -5.25 -11.08 -12.14
N ASP A 108 -5.63 -10.82 -13.38
CA ASP A 108 -6.22 -11.81 -14.28
C ASP A 108 -5.13 -12.30 -15.23
N LYS A 109 -4.55 -13.45 -14.91
CA LYS A 109 -3.44 -13.99 -15.68
C LYS A 109 -3.84 -14.45 -17.07
N GLU A 110 -5.07 -14.96 -17.22
CA GLU A 110 -5.57 -15.43 -18.51
C GLU A 110 -5.72 -14.30 -19.52
N ASN A 111 -6.31 -13.20 -19.08
CA ASN A 111 -6.57 -12.04 -19.93
C ASN A 111 -5.48 -10.97 -19.86
N LYS A 112 -4.44 -11.20 -19.08
CA LYS A 112 -3.32 -10.28 -18.87
C LYS A 112 -3.80 -8.88 -18.47
N LYS A 113 -4.76 -8.84 -17.54
CA LYS A 113 -5.36 -7.60 -17.04
C LYS A 113 -5.22 -7.53 -15.52
N ALA A 114 -5.30 -6.32 -15.01
CA ALA A 114 -5.32 -6.09 -13.57
C ALA A 114 -6.43 -5.11 -13.22
N LEU A 115 -7.10 -5.39 -12.11
CA LEU A 115 -8.08 -4.49 -11.54
C LEU A 115 -7.47 -3.89 -10.28
N VAL A 116 -7.47 -2.56 -10.19
CA VAL A 116 -6.90 -1.85 -9.03
C VAL A 116 -8.04 -1.17 -8.27
N LYS A 117 -8.04 -1.36 -6.95
CA LYS A 117 -8.90 -0.60 -6.05
C LYS A 117 -8.04 0.13 -5.04
N HIS A 118 -8.34 1.40 -4.85
CA HIS A 118 -7.59 2.27 -3.98
C HIS A 118 -8.48 2.71 -2.81
N PHE A 119 -8.10 2.34 -1.60
CA PHE A 119 -8.79 2.72 -0.38
C PHE A 119 -7.95 3.79 0.31
N GLU A 120 -8.42 5.03 0.27
CA GLU A 120 -7.68 6.16 0.80
C GLU A 120 -7.95 6.35 2.29
N ASN A 121 -6.88 6.72 3.02
CA ASN A 121 -6.96 7.15 4.42
C ASN A 121 -7.71 6.16 5.32
N VAL A 122 -7.28 4.90 5.28
CA VAL A 122 -7.97 3.78 5.94
C VAL A 122 -8.03 3.89 7.46
N VAL A 123 -7.12 4.64 8.09
CA VAL A 123 -7.12 4.85 9.54
C VAL A 123 -8.38 5.59 9.96
N TRP A 124 -8.73 6.64 9.24
CA TRP A 124 -9.89 7.47 9.55
C TRP A 124 -11.22 6.77 9.28
N GLU A 125 -11.30 6.00 8.22
CA GLU A 125 -12.50 5.23 7.90
C GLU A 125 -12.86 4.21 8.97
N ARG A 126 -11.85 3.76 9.74
CA ARG A 126 -12.03 2.76 10.77
C ARG A 126 -12.39 3.32 12.15
N VAL A 127 -12.20 4.60 12.36
CA VAL A 127 -12.53 5.27 13.62
C VAL A 127 -14.03 5.54 13.73
N TYR A 128 -14.68 5.59 12.60
CA TYR A 128 -16.11 5.80 12.49
C TYR A 128 -16.79 4.50 12.02
#